data_53835787c4eb83ed00c62c9c93ebfbef
#
_entry.id   53835787c4eb83ed00c62c9c93ebfbef
#
_cell.length_a   1.000
_cell.length_b   1.000
_cell.length_c   1.000
_cell.angle_alpha   90.00
_cell.angle_beta   90.00
_cell.angle_gamma   90.00
#
_symmetry.space_group_name_H-M   'P 1'
#
loop_
_entity.id
_entity.type
_entity.pdbx_description
1 polymer ?
#
loop_
_entity_poly.entity_id
_entity_poly.type
_entity_poly.pdbx_seq_one_letter_code
_entity_poly.pdbx_strand_id
1 'polypeptide(L)'
;AGATGSGKSVCINTLIMSIIYKSSPEDVKLIMIDPKVVELSVYNGIPHLFIPVVTDPKKAAGALNWAVQEMTNRYNTFAEYGVRNLDEYNKKAEQIKAAGAEVEPVKMPQIVIIVDELADLMMVAPGEVEDAICRLAQLARAAGIHLIIATQRPSVNVITGLIKANMPSRIAFSVSSGVDSRTILDMNGAEKLLGKGDMLFYPQGYQKPARLQGAFVSDDEVSAVVEFLADKNPGVQYNQQIEQQVNSPVTTGMSGDERDIHFEEAGKFIIEKEKASVGMLQRMFKIGFNRAARIMDQLCDAGVVGPEEGTKPRKVLMSMEEFQNYLENQ
;
A
#
# COMPACT_ATOMS: atom_id res chain seq x y z
N ALA A 1 3.97 -17.11 4.99
CA ALA A 1 4.52 -16.91 6.34
C ALA A 1 5.30 -18.15 6.78
N GLY A 2 6.19 -18.03 7.77
CA GLY A 2 6.97 -19.14 8.32
C GLY A 2 8.05 -18.68 9.29
N ALA A 3 8.58 -19.61 10.10
CA ALA A 3 9.63 -19.32 11.06
C ALA A 3 10.96 -18.94 10.38
N THR A 4 11.87 -18.35 11.13
CA THR A 4 13.25 -18.06 10.66
C THR A 4 13.92 -19.35 10.19
N GLY A 5 14.59 -19.31 9.03
CA GLY A 5 15.25 -20.46 8.41
C GLY A 5 14.31 -21.46 7.71
N SER A 6 13.01 -21.20 7.66
CA SER A 6 12.04 -22.07 6.99
C SER A 6 12.09 -22.04 5.46
N GLY A 7 12.76 -21.03 4.87
CA GLY A 7 12.86 -20.80 3.43
C GLY A 7 12.01 -19.66 2.88
N LYS A 8 11.40 -18.84 3.76
CA LYS A 8 10.58 -17.68 3.37
C LYS A 8 11.35 -16.69 2.48
N SER A 9 12.51 -16.22 2.91
CA SER A 9 13.33 -15.23 2.18
C SER A 9 13.83 -15.78 0.85
N VAL A 10 14.27 -17.04 0.81
CA VAL A 10 14.66 -17.72 -0.44
C VAL A 10 13.49 -17.77 -1.42
N CYS A 11 12.28 -18.06 -0.94
CA CYS A 11 11.09 -18.05 -1.81
C CYS A 11 10.79 -16.64 -2.35
N ILE A 12 10.91 -15.59 -1.53
CA ILE A 12 10.74 -14.20 -1.99
C ILE A 12 11.76 -13.90 -3.09
N ASN A 13 13.04 -14.22 -2.89
CA ASN A 13 14.09 -14.07 -3.89
C ASN A 13 13.76 -14.84 -5.17
N THR A 14 13.28 -16.08 -5.08
CA THR A 14 12.85 -16.88 -6.21
C THR A 14 11.71 -16.23 -7.00
N LEU A 15 10.72 -15.64 -6.30
CA LEU A 15 9.62 -14.91 -6.93
C LEU A 15 10.13 -13.66 -7.65
N ILE A 16 10.99 -12.87 -7.00
CA ILE A 16 11.61 -11.69 -7.62
C ILE A 16 12.41 -12.08 -8.86
N MET A 17 13.29 -13.09 -8.74
CA MET A 17 14.04 -13.62 -9.88
C MET A 17 13.13 -14.04 -11.02
N SER A 18 12.05 -14.77 -10.74
CA SER A 18 11.08 -15.18 -11.76
C SER A 18 10.46 -13.98 -12.49
N ILE A 19 10.19 -12.88 -11.80
CA ILE A 19 9.65 -11.65 -12.40
C ILE A 19 10.69 -11.00 -13.30
N ILE A 20 11.88 -10.70 -12.79
CA ILE A 20 12.90 -9.95 -13.53
C ILE A 20 13.48 -10.73 -14.72
N TYR A 21 13.42 -12.06 -14.69
CA TYR A 21 13.81 -12.91 -15.84
C TYR A 21 12.77 -12.94 -16.96
N LYS A 22 11.50 -12.68 -16.64
CA LYS A 22 10.39 -12.85 -17.61
C LYS A 22 9.78 -11.57 -18.10
N SER A 23 10.02 -10.47 -17.40
CA SER A 23 9.34 -9.21 -17.66
C SER A 23 10.33 -8.06 -17.74
N SER A 24 10.12 -7.16 -18.69
CA SER A 24 10.89 -5.94 -18.80
C SER A 24 10.48 -4.92 -17.71
N PRO A 25 11.32 -3.93 -17.39
CA PRO A 25 10.93 -2.86 -16.47
C PRO A 25 9.82 -1.95 -17.01
N GLU A 26 9.47 -2.05 -18.28
CA GLU A 26 8.32 -1.37 -18.89
C GLU A 26 7.01 -2.13 -18.66
N ASP A 27 7.09 -3.45 -18.45
CA ASP A 27 5.94 -4.32 -18.22
C ASP A 27 5.62 -4.48 -16.75
N VAL A 28 6.66 -4.54 -15.89
CA VAL A 28 6.52 -4.74 -14.44
C VAL A 28 7.44 -3.81 -13.67
N LYS A 29 6.88 -3.13 -12.70
CA LYS A 29 7.59 -2.35 -11.70
C LYS A 29 7.41 -2.92 -10.31
N LEU A 30 8.43 -2.76 -9.48
CA LEU A 30 8.49 -3.29 -8.13
C LEU A 30 8.55 -2.17 -7.10
N ILE A 31 7.84 -2.35 -5.99
CA ILE A 31 8.02 -1.61 -4.75
C ILE A 31 8.37 -2.63 -3.69
N MET A 32 9.51 -2.48 -3.06
CA MET A 32 9.99 -3.42 -2.06
C MET A 32 10.08 -2.73 -0.70
N ILE A 33 9.59 -3.41 0.33
CA ILE A 33 9.54 -2.93 1.72
C ILE A 33 10.26 -3.95 2.59
N ASP A 34 11.41 -3.53 3.15
CA ASP A 34 12.26 -4.34 4.01
C ASP A 34 12.64 -3.56 5.28
N PRO A 35 11.81 -3.60 6.32
CA PRO A 35 12.05 -2.87 7.56
C PRO A 35 13.33 -3.30 8.31
N LYS A 36 13.85 -4.48 8.00
CA LYS A 36 15.05 -5.03 8.66
C LYS A 36 16.34 -4.72 7.95
N VAL A 37 16.28 -4.22 6.70
CA VAL A 37 17.45 -3.92 5.85
C VAL A 37 18.38 -5.13 5.64
N VAL A 38 17.80 -6.32 5.50
CA VAL A 38 18.58 -7.57 5.44
C VAL A 38 18.39 -8.28 4.11
N GLU A 39 17.16 -8.38 3.62
CA GLU A 39 16.79 -9.33 2.58
C GLU A 39 16.67 -8.69 1.19
N LEU A 40 16.07 -7.48 1.11
CA LEU A 40 15.70 -6.90 -0.18
C LEU A 40 16.59 -5.74 -0.63
N SER A 41 17.44 -5.20 0.26
CA SER A 41 18.30 -4.06 -0.06
C SER A 41 19.30 -4.36 -1.18
N VAL A 42 19.64 -5.61 -1.42
CA VAL A 42 20.49 -6.07 -2.53
C VAL A 42 19.93 -5.67 -3.89
N TYR A 43 18.61 -5.54 -4.04
CA TYR A 43 17.94 -5.18 -5.30
C TYR A 43 18.01 -3.70 -5.65
N ASN A 44 18.55 -2.83 -4.80
CA ASN A 44 18.72 -1.43 -5.14
C ASN A 44 19.58 -1.29 -6.41
N GLY A 45 19.13 -0.44 -7.33
CA GLY A 45 19.81 -0.20 -8.61
C GLY A 45 19.24 -0.97 -9.80
N ILE A 46 18.35 -1.94 -9.62
CA ILE A 46 17.70 -2.60 -10.76
C ILE A 46 16.64 -1.68 -11.40
N PRO A 47 16.48 -1.71 -12.73
CA PRO A 47 15.54 -0.83 -13.45
C PRO A 47 14.07 -1.12 -13.18
N HIS A 48 13.76 -2.27 -12.58
CA HIS A 48 12.40 -2.63 -12.19
C HIS A 48 11.88 -1.89 -10.95
N LEU A 49 12.75 -1.34 -10.10
CA LEU A 49 12.30 -0.57 -8.93
C LEU A 49 11.73 0.79 -9.32
N PHE A 50 10.56 1.15 -8.77
CA PHE A 50 10.02 2.49 -8.86
C PHE A 50 10.77 3.48 -7.97
N ILE A 51 11.08 3.05 -6.76
CA ILE A 51 11.76 3.80 -5.70
C ILE A 51 12.80 2.89 -5.04
N PRO A 52 13.80 3.43 -4.33
CA PRO A 52 14.68 2.62 -3.50
C PRO A 52 13.90 1.73 -2.54
N VAL A 53 14.47 0.61 -2.15
CA VAL A 53 13.86 -0.28 -1.16
C VAL A 53 13.50 0.51 0.11
N VAL A 54 12.24 0.47 0.52
CA VAL A 54 11.73 1.20 1.67
C VAL A 54 12.10 0.46 2.96
N THR A 55 12.92 1.09 3.78
CA THR A 55 13.44 0.47 5.00
C THR A 55 12.83 1.04 6.30
N ASP A 56 12.22 2.22 6.23
CA ASP A 56 11.53 2.83 7.36
C ASP A 56 10.07 2.36 7.42
N PRO A 57 9.62 1.75 8.53
CA PRO A 57 8.22 1.30 8.67
C PRO A 57 7.18 2.41 8.52
N LYS A 58 7.51 3.66 8.88
CA LYS A 58 6.60 4.81 8.68
C LYS A 58 6.44 5.14 7.20
N LYS A 59 7.54 5.10 6.45
CA LYS A 59 7.51 5.28 4.99
C LYS A 59 6.84 4.12 4.27
N ALA A 60 6.88 2.92 4.86
CA ALA A 60 6.19 1.75 4.32
C ALA A 60 4.66 1.96 4.25
N ALA A 61 4.05 2.54 5.29
CA ALA A 61 2.64 2.93 5.25
C ALA A 61 2.38 3.96 4.13
N GLY A 62 3.29 4.93 3.94
CA GLY A 62 3.25 5.88 2.83
C GLY A 62 3.28 5.20 1.46
N ALA A 63 4.14 4.18 1.27
CA ALA A 63 4.24 3.44 0.01
C ALA A 63 2.95 2.65 -0.29
N LEU A 64 2.33 2.04 0.71
CA LEU A 64 1.04 1.34 0.55
C LEU A 64 -0.10 2.32 0.24
N ASN A 65 -0.15 3.49 0.89
CA ASN A 65 -1.13 4.53 0.62
C ASN A 65 -0.93 5.14 -0.78
N TRP A 66 0.31 5.34 -1.21
CA TRP A 66 0.59 5.73 -2.59
C TRP A 66 0.01 4.72 -3.58
N ALA A 67 0.18 3.43 -3.33
CA ALA A 67 -0.37 2.39 -4.21
C ALA A 67 -1.91 2.41 -4.27
N VAL A 68 -2.59 2.74 -3.16
CA VAL A 68 -4.04 2.95 -3.13
C VAL A 68 -4.43 4.16 -3.98
N GLN A 69 -3.67 5.24 -3.93
CA GLN A 69 -3.90 6.42 -4.77
C GLN A 69 -3.67 6.10 -6.25
N GLU A 70 -2.56 5.42 -6.57
CA GLU A 70 -2.26 4.99 -7.94
C GLU A 70 -3.35 4.08 -8.52
N MET A 71 -3.88 3.16 -7.71
CA MET A 71 -5.03 2.35 -8.09
C MET A 71 -6.23 3.22 -8.49
N THR A 72 -6.53 4.24 -7.70
CA THR A 72 -7.63 5.17 -7.97
C THR A 72 -7.39 5.99 -9.25
N ASN A 73 -6.17 6.48 -9.44
CA ASN A 73 -5.77 7.21 -10.65
C ASN A 73 -5.92 6.34 -11.90
N ARG A 74 -5.50 5.08 -11.83
CA ARG A 74 -5.67 4.12 -12.93
C ARG A 74 -7.13 3.90 -13.27
N TYR A 75 -8.02 3.74 -12.28
CA TYR A 75 -9.45 3.59 -12.53
C TYR A 75 -10.06 4.83 -13.18
N ASN A 76 -9.64 6.04 -12.78
CA ASN A 76 -10.08 7.27 -13.43
C ASN A 76 -9.65 7.29 -14.91
N THR A 77 -8.39 6.97 -15.18
CA THR A 77 -7.88 6.84 -16.56
C THR A 77 -8.63 5.76 -17.34
N PHE A 78 -8.91 4.60 -16.75
CA PHE A 78 -9.69 3.55 -17.42
C PHE A 78 -11.09 4.02 -17.81
N ALA A 79 -11.73 4.81 -16.93
CA ALA A 79 -13.05 5.41 -17.23
C ALA A 79 -12.97 6.40 -18.40
N GLU A 80 -11.96 7.27 -18.46
CA GLU A 80 -11.72 8.20 -19.56
C GLU A 80 -11.54 7.49 -20.90
N TYR A 81 -10.80 6.37 -20.89
CA TYR A 81 -10.56 5.57 -22.09
C TYR A 81 -11.67 4.53 -22.37
N GLY A 82 -12.71 4.42 -21.52
CA GLY A 82 -13.79 3.46 -21.67
C GLY A 82 -13.35 1.99 -21.63
N VAL A 83 -12.37 1.67 -20.77
CA VAL A 83 -11.81 0.33 -20.55
C VAL A 83 -12.02 -0.10 -19.10
N ARG A 84 -11.85 -1.40 -18.78
CA ARG A 84 -12.18 -1.93 -17.45
C ARG A 84 -10.95 -2.40 -16.65
N ASN A 85 -9.82 -2.58 -17.31
CA ASN A 85 -8.62 -3.13 -16.68
C ASN A 85 -7.35 -2.68 -17.43
N LEU A 86 -6.19 -2.95 -16.80
CA LEU A 86 -4.88 -2.58 -17.32
C LEU A 86 -4.59 -3.17 -18.71
N ASP A 87 -4.96 -4.42 -18.96
CA ASP A 87 -4.68 -5.09 -20.23
C ASP A 87 -5.45 -4.46 -21.39
N GLU A 88 -6.73 -4.12 -21.16
CA GLU A 88 -7.54 -3.39 -22.14
C GLU A 88 -7.00 -1.98 -22.39
N TYR A 89 -6.57 -1.29 -21.33
CA TYR A 89 -5.95 0.03 -21.44
C TYR A 89 -4.68 -0.03 -22.27
N ASN A 90 -3.75 -0.92 -21.96
CA ASN A 90 -2.48 -1.03 -22.65
C ASN A 90 -2.67 -1.41 -24.14
N LYS A 91 -3.60 -2.31 -24.44
CA LYS A 91 -3.98 -2.63 -25.84
C LYS A 91 -4.50 -1.40 -26.58
N LYS A 92 -5.36 -0.62 -25.93
CA LYS A 92 -5.91 0.62 -26.52
C LYS A 92 -4.83 1.68 -26.71
N ALA A 93 -3.92 1.83 -25.75
CA ALA A 93 -2.78 2.73 -25.85
C ALA A 93 -1.88 2.39 -27.06
N GLU A 94 -1.58 1.10 -27.26
CA GLU A 94 -0.81 0.63 -28.42
C GLU A 94 -1.54 0.91 -29.76
N GLN A 95 -2.87 0.73 -29.80
CA GLN A 95 -3.67 1.03 -31.00
C GLN A 95 -3.69 2.53 -31.32
N ILE A 96 -3.81 3.41 -30.32
CA ILE A 96 -3.80 4.88 -30.49
C ILE A 96 -2.42 5.31 -30.98
N LYS A 97 -1.36 4.75 -30.41
CA LYS A 97 0.02 5.01 -30.84
C LYS A 97 0.25 4.57 -32.29
N ALA A 98 -0.19 3.37 -32.66
CA ALA A 98 -0.08 2.86 -34.03
C ALA A 98 -0.89 3.69 -35.07
N ALA A 99 -1.95 4.36 -34.62
CA ALA A 99 -2.76 5.23 -35.47
C ALA A 99 -2.15 6.65 -35.65
N GLY A 100 -1.02 6.98 -34.98
CA GLY A 100 -0.33 8.25 -35.10
C GLY A 100 -1.09 9.43 -34.49
N ALA A 101 -1.78 9.25 -33.36
CA ALA A 101 -2.47 10.31 -32.66
C ALA A 101 -1.49 11.36 -32.11
N GLU A 102 -1.91 12.64 -32.08
CA GLU A 102 -1.08 13.74 -31.54
C GLU A 102 -0.74 13.58 -30.05
N VAL A 103 -1.63 12.93 -29.30
CA VAL A 103 -1.42 12.62 -27.88
C VAL A 103 -1.39 11.10 -27.72
N GLU A 104 -0.20 10.58 -27.44
CA GLU A 104 -0.02 9.15 -27.22
C GLU A 104 -0.20 8.79 -25.75
N PRO A 105 -1.16 7.91 -25.39
CA PRO A 105 -1.27 7.41 -24.04
C PRO A 105 -0.05 6.52 -23.72
N VAL A 106 0.50 6.72 -22.52
CA VAL A 106 1.66 5.96 -22.05
C VAL A 106 1.20 4.59 -21.53
N LYS A 107 1.86 3.53 -21.98
CA LYS A 107 1.67 2.18 -21.43
C LYS A 107 1.94 2.16 -19.92
N MET A 108 1.06 1.54 -19.16
CA MET A 108 1.21 1.39 -17.71
C MET A 108 1.78 0.01 -17.36
N PRO A 109 2.83 -0.07 -16.53
CA PRO A 109 3.32 -1.36 -16.04
C PRO A 109 2.37 -1.97 -15.02
N GLN A 110 2.45 -3.29 -14.86
CA GLN A 110 1.98 -3.94 -13.64
C GLN A 110 2.88 -3.51 -12.47
N ILE A 111 2.32 -3.44 -11.28
CA ILE A 111 3.06 -3.10 -10.05
C ILE A 111 2.98 -4.29 -9.11
N VAL A 112 4.14 -4.76 -8.62
CA VAL A 112 4.19 -5.78 -7.57
C VAL A 112 4.82 -5.16 -6.33
N ILE A 113 4.06 -5.16 -5.24
CA ILE A 113 4.49 -4.64 -3.94
C ILE A 113 4.87 -5.83 -3.08
N ILE A 114 6.09 -5.84 -2.56
CA ILE A 114 6.65 -6.92 -1.77
C ILE A 114 6.96 -6.40 -0.37
N VAL A 115 6.34 -6.99 0.65
CA VAL A 115 6.59 -6.70 2.07
C VAL A 115 7.27 -7.92 2.68
N ASP A 116 8.52 -7.79 3.11
CA ASP A 116 9.27 -8.91 3.71
C ASP A 116 8.81 -9.23 5.13
N GLU A 117 8.49 -8.22 5.95
CA GLU A 117 8.04 -8.43 7.32
C GLU A 117 6.87 -7.53 7.70
N LEU A 118 5.65 -8.06 7.54
CA LEU A 118 4.44 -7.33 7.88
C LEU A 118 4.36 -7.00 9.38
N ALA A 119 4.88 -7.86 10.27
CA ALA A 119 4.79 -7.63 11.71
C ALA A 119 5.42 -6.29 12.13
N ASP A 120 6.53 -5.89 11.51
CA ASP A 120 7.21 -4.65 11.86
C ASP A 120 6.40 -3.42 11.44
N LEU A 121 5.65 -3.51 10.34
CA LEU A 121 4.71 -2.46 9.91
C LEU A 121 3.52 -2.37 10.86
N MET A 122 2.95 -3.52 11.22
CA MET A 122 1.79 -3.60 12.13
C MET A 122 2.11 -3.13 13.56
N MET A 123 3.38 -3.09 13.95
CA MET A 123 3.82 -2.51 15.23
C MET A 123 3.83 -0.99 15.22
N VAL A 124 3.97 -0.35 14.06
CA VAL A 124 4.13 1.11 13.92
C VAL A 124 2.82 1.79 13.53
N ALA A 125 2.13 1.26 12.54
CA ALA A 125 0.91 1.86 11.98
C ALA A 125 -0.13 0.79 11.62
N PRO A 126 -0.66 0.00 12.59
CA PRO A 126 -1.49 -1.17 12.31
C PRO A 126 -2.75 -0.83 11.50
N GLY A 127 -3.47 0.21 11.86
CA GLY A 127 -4.72 0.59 11.18
C GLY A 127 -4.49 1.01 9.73
N GLU A 128 -3.51 1.88 9.47
CA GLU A 128 -3.21 2.38 8.13
C GLU A 128 -2.72 1.27 7.20
N VAL A 129 -1.84 0.41 7.71
CA VAL A 129 -1.27 -0.72 6.96
C VAL A 129 -2.35 -1.75 6.65
N GLU A 130 -3.18 -2.12 7.61
CA GLU A 130 -4.28 -3.07 7.41
C GLU A 130 -5.29 -2.53 6.39
N ASP A 131 -5.73 -1.29 6.53
CA ASP A 131 -6.68 -0.64 5.62
C ASP A 131 -6.15 -0.57 4.20
N ALA A 132 -4.88 -0.17 4.01
CA ALA A 132 -4.26 -0.09 2.70
C ALA A 132 -4.14 -1.47 2.04
N ILE A 133 -3.67 -2.49 2.78
CA ILE A 133 -3.57 -3.87 2.29
C ILE A 133 -4.96 -4.39 1.91
N CYS A 134 -5.97 -4.21 2.75
CA CYS A 134 -7.33 -4.68 2.45
C CYS A 134 -7.91 -4.02 1.21
N ARG A 135 -7.75 -2.70 1.05
CA ARG A 135 -8.21 -1.96 -0.14
C ARG A 135 -7.53 -2.45 -1.41
N LEU A 136 -6.20 -2.59 -1.39
CA LEU A 136 -5.44 -3.10 -2.53
C LEU A 136 -5.84 -4.54 -2.86
N ALA A 137 -5.92 -5.43 -1.85
CA ALA A 137 -6.29 -6.82 -2.07
C ALA A 137 -7.70 -6.99 -2.67
N GLN A 138 -8.64 -6.12 -2.31
CA GLN A 138 -10.01 -6.15 -2.84
C GLN A 138 -10.12 -5.60 -4.27
N LEU A 139 -9.42 -4.51 -4.57
CA LEU A 139 -9.73 -3.70 -5.75
C LEU A 139 -8.58 -3.60 -6.76
N ALA A 140 -7.33 -3.83 -6.37
CA ALA A 140 -6.19 -3.45 -7.20
C ALA A 140 -5.90 -4.40 -8.38
N ARG A 141 -6.50 -5.60 -8.42
CA ARG A 141 -6.25 -6.61 -9.47
C ARG A 141 -6.48 -6.06 -10.88
N ALA A 142 -7.63 -5.43 -11.12
CA ALA A 142 -7.93 -4.89 -12.45
C ALA A 142 -7.06 -3.68 -12.81
N ALA A 143 -6.55 -2.95 -11.80
CA ALA A 143 -5.57 -1.88 -11.97
C ALA A 143 -4.14 -2.40 -12.20
N GLY A 144 -3.91 -3.72 -12.16
CA GLY A 144 -2.59 -4.33 -12.36
C GLY A 144 -1.65 -4.11 -11.18
N ILE A 145 -2.16 -4.04 -9.93
CA ILE A 145 -1.35 -3.90 -8.73
C ILE A 145 -1.52 -5.17 -7.89
N HIS A 146 -0.41 -5.77 -7.48
CA HIS A 146 -0.35 -7.05 -6.82
C HIS A 146 0.46 -6.96 -5.53
N LEU A 147 0.08 -7.77 -4.52
CA LEU A 147 0.72 -7.79 -3.21
C LEU A 147 1.37 -9.15 -2.94
N ILE A 148 2.61 -9.13 -2.45
CA ILE A 148 3.29 -10.26 -1.83
C ILE A 148 3.60 -9.83 -0.40
N ILE A 149 2.86 -10.38 0.56
CA ILE A 149 3.00 -10.03 1.98
C ILE A 149 3.61 -11.19 2.73
N ALA A 150 4.73 -10.94 3.38
CA ALA A 150 5.42 -11.96 4.16
C ALA A 150 5.56 -11.56 5.63
N THR A 151 5.70 -12.56 6.50
CA THR A 151 6.00 -12.38 7.93
C THR A 151 6.64 -13.65 8.52
N GLN A 152 7.54 -13.45 9.48
CA GLN A 152 8.11 -14.51 10.31
C GLN A 152 7.33 -14.65 11.63
N ARG A 153 6.36 -13.76 11.90
CA ARG A 153 5.55 -13.75 13.13
C ARG A 153 4.07 -14.04 12.81
N PRO A 154 3.69 -15.32 12.66
CA PRO A 154 2.32 -15.70 12.31
C PRO A 154 1.39 -15.60 13.52
N SER A 155 1.20 -14.40 14.06
CA SER A 155 0.24 -14.11 15.13
C SER A 155 -1.05 -13.50 14.58
N VAL A 156 -2.15 -13.63 15.33
CA VAL A 156 -3.46 -13.08 14.94
C VAL A 156 -3.49 -11.54 14.84
N ASN A 157 -2.56 -10.86 15.52
CA ASN A 157 -2.40 -9.40 15.45
C ASN A 157 -1.66 -8.95 14.20
N VAL A 158 -0.97 -9.85 13.51
CA VAL A 158 -0.25 -9.59 12.26
C VAL A 158 -1.04 -10.12 11.07
N ILE A 159 -1.44 -11.38 11.12
CA ILE A 159 -2.29 -12.01 10.10
C ILE A 159 -3.74 -11.96 10.61
N THR A 160 -4.33 -10.77 10.47
CA THR A 160 -5.68 -10.51 10.99
C THR A 160 -6.76 -11.20 10.16
N GLY A 161 -7.97 -11.28 10.71
CA GLY A 161 -9.12 -11.82 10.00
C GLY A 161 -9.44 -11.04 8.72
N LEU A 162 -9.24 -9.71 8.73
CA LEU A 162 -9.48 -8.85 7.57
C LEU A 162 -8.47 -9.12 6.47
N ILE A 163 -7.18 -9.21 6.80
CA ILE A 163 -6.13 -9.57 5.83
C ILE A 163 -6.41 -10.96 5.24
N LYS A 164 -6.73 -11.95 6.07
CA LYS A 164 -7.04 -13.32 5.58
C LYS A 164 -8.26 -13.38 4.67
N ALA A 165 -9.28 -12.59 4.94
CA ALA A 165 -10.49 -12.54 4.11
C ALA A 165 -10.21 -11.96 2.71
N ASN A 166 -9.25 -11.04 2.60
CA ASN A 166 -8.93 -10.34 1.35
C ASN A 166 -7.72 -10.93 0.59
N MET A 167 -6.88 -11.72 1.29
CA MET A 167 -5.74 -12.42 0.70
C MET A 167 -5.95 -13.94 0.81
N PRO A 168 -6.75 -14.53 -0.07
CA PRO A 168 -7.15 -15.94 0.03
C PRO A 168 -6.05 -16.91 -0.38
N SER A 169 -5.08 -16.49 -1.20
CA SER A 169 -3.94 -17.34 -1.60
C SER A 169 -2.82 -17.22 -0.57
N ARG A 170 -2.40 -18.36 0.00
CA ARG A 170 -1.49 -18.39 1.12
C ARG A 170 -0.40 -19.42 0.94
N ILE A 171 0.77 -19.12 1.49
CA ILE A 171 1.90 -20.05 1.59
C ILE A 171 2.31 -20.12 3.05
N ALA A 172 2.36 -21.33 3.59
CA ALA A 172 2.95 -21.59 4.90
C ALA A 172 4.23 -22.40 4.73
N PHE A 173 5.33 -21.87 5.21
CA PHE A 173 6.56 -22.61 5.46
C PHE A 173 6.50 -23.24 6.85
N SER A 174 7.55 -23.98 7.21
CA SER A 174 7.65 -24.60 8.54
C SER A 174 7.46 -23.56 9.66
N VAL A 175 6.63 -23.90 10.63
CA VAL A 175 6.31 -23.10 11.84
C VAL A 175 6.51 -23.93 13.10
N SER A 176 6.57 -23.24 14.25
CA SER A 176 6.88 -23.87 15.53
C SER A 176 5.70 -24.62 16.15
N SER A 177 4.47 -24.29 15.77
CA SER A 177 3.28 -24.84 16.40
C SER A 177 2.10 -25.00 15.44
N GLY A 178 1.16 -25.88 15.80
CA GLY A 178 -0.11 -26.00 15.09
C GLY A 178 -1.00 -24.73 15.21
N VAL A 179 -0.77 -23.90 16.24
CA VAL A 179 -1.44 -22.59 16.37
C VAL A 179 -1.00 -21.66 15.25
N ASP A 180 0.31 -21.59 14.99
CA ASP A 180 0.87 -20.79 13.91
C ASP A 180 0.36 -21.26 12.54
N SER A 181 0.31 -22.58 12.34
CA SER A 181 -0.25 -23.17 11.11
C SER A 181 -1.71 -22.74 10.91
N ARG A 182 -2.54 -22.82 11.95
CA ARG A 182 -3.94 -22.35 11.88
C ARG A 182 -4.06 -20.85 11.64
N THR A 183 -3.17 -20.06 12.21
CA THR A 183 -3.15 -18.62 11.97
C THR A 183 -2.94 -18.30 10.50
N ILE A 184 -2.08 -19.06 9.82
CA ILE A 184 -1.78 -18.84 8.38
C ILE A 184 -2.86 -19.49 7.49
N LEU A 185 -3.13 -20.80 7.69
CA LEU A 185 -3.88 -21.63 6.76
C LEU A 185 -5.30 -21.96 7.20
N ASP A 186 -5.71 -21.58 8.41
CA ASP A 186 -6.94 -22.03 9.09
C ASP A 186 -6.96 -23.55 9.37
N MET A 187 -5.82 -24.23 9.25
CA MET A 187 -5.66 -25.65 9.47
C MET A 187 -4.25 -26.00 9.98
N ASN A 188 -4.11 -27.19 10.59
CA ASN A 188 -2.81 -27.74 10.98
C ASN A 188 -2.06 -28.28 9.75
N GLY A 189 -0.75 -28.44 9.87
CA GLY A 189 0.11 -29.10 8.87
C GLY A 189 1.44 -28.43 8.65
N ALA A 190 1.53 -27.10 8.74
CA ALA A 190 2.78 -26.38 8.54
C ALA A 190 3.81 -26.66 9.65
N GLU A 191 3.39 -27.06 10.84
CA GLU A 191 4.25 -27.49 11.94
C GLU A 191 4.97 -28.84 11.66
N LYS A 192 4.56 -29.54 10.61
CA LYS A 192 5.14 -30.83 10.20
C LYS A 192 6.09 -30.71 9.01
N LEU A 193 6.26 -29.51 8.47
CA LEU A 193 7.14 -29.25 7.35
C LEU A 193 8.61 -29.32 7.78
N LEU A 194 9.47 -29.71 6.85
CA LEU A 194 10.90 -29.98 7.10
C LEU A 194 11.77 -28.72 7.13
N GLY A 195 11.23 -27.56 6.73
CA GLY A 195 12.01 -26.33 6.55
C GLY A 195 12.74 -26.27 5.18
N LYS A 196 13.64 -25.29 5.02
CA LYS A 196 14.45 -25.13 3.80
C LYS A 196 13.62 -25.09 2.50
N GLY A 197 12.45 -24.43 2.52
CA GLY A 197 11.60 -24.26 1.35
C GLY A 197 10.51 -25.32 1.19
N ASP A 198 10.41 -26.29 2.10
CA ASP A 198 9.25 -27.18 2.18
C ASP A 198 8.04 -26.35 2.64
N MET A 199 6.96 -26.33 1.84
CA MET A 199 5.84 -25.42 2.03
C MET A 199 4.49 -26.08 1.78
N LEU A 200 3.45 -25.51 2.38
CA LEU A 200 2.06 -25.73 2.00
C LEU A 200 1.57 -24.52 1.18
N PHE A 201 1.27 -24.76 -0.08
CA PHE A 201 0.72 -23.78 -1.01
C PHE A 201 -0.79 -23.92 -1.07
N TYR A 202 -1.50 -22.89 -0.69
CA TYR A 202 -2.96 -22.87 -0.62
C TYR A 202 -3.52 -21.71 -1.44
N PRO A 203 -3.59 -21.84 -2.77
CA PRO A 203 -4.16 -20.82 -3.63
C PRO A 203 -5.68 -20.80 -3.55
N GLN A 204 -6.27 -19.66 -3.89
CA GLN A 204 -7.71 -19.51 -4.01
C GLN A 204 -8.32 -20.58 -4.93
N GLY A 205 -9.41 -21.19 -4.51
CA GLY A 205 -10.11 -22.23 -5.28
C GLY A 205 -9.66 -23.67 -5.00
N TYR A 206 -8.57 -23.86 -4.25
CA TYR A 206 -8.18 -25.20 -3.82
C TYR A 206 -8.95 -25.60 -2.56
N GLN A 207 -9.40 -26.85 -2.51
CA GLN A 207 -10.09 -27.40 -1.32
C GLN A 207 -9.11 -27.71 -0.19
N LYS A 208 -7.86 -27.99 -0.50
CA LYS A 208 -6.77 -28.28 0.43
C LYS A 208 -5.44 -27.77 -0.09
N PRO A 209 -4.48 -27.45 0.78
CA PRO A 209 -3.15 -27.05 0.36
C PRO A 209 -2.41 -28.16 -0.38
N ALA A 210 -1.60 -27.78 -1.36
CA ALA A 210 -0.63 -28.65 -1.99
C ALA A 210 0.73 -28.50 -1.27
N ARG A 211 1.41 -29.61 -0.98
CA ARG A 211 2.77 -29.57 -0.44
C ARG A 211 3.75 -29.45 -1.58
N LEU A 212 4.60 -28.43 -1.54
CA LEU A 212 5.59 -28.12 -2.56
C LEU A 212 6.96 -27.94 -1.92
N GLN A 213 8.01 -28.18 -2.71
CA GLN A 213 9.36 -27.79 -2.38
C GLN A 213 9.73 -26.56 -3.19
N GLY A 214 10.06 -25.45 -2.53
CA GLY A 214 10.55 -24.24 -3.15
C GLY A 214 11.90 -24.44 -3.81
N ALA A 215 12.11 -23.78 -4.96
CA ALA A 215 13.42 -23.72 -5.58
C ALA A 215 14.41 -22.95 -4.68
N PHE A 216 15.67 -23.29 -4.78
CA PHE A 216 16.75 -22.59 -4.09
C PHE A 216 17.46 -21.64 -5.07
N VAL A 217 17.67 -20.41 -4.64
CA VAL A 217 18.53 -19.42 -5.29
C VAL A 217 19.47 -18.90 -4.22
N SER A 218 20.76 -18.91 -4.47
CA SER A 218 21.78 -18.42 -3.56
C SER A 218 21.91 -16.90 -3.60
N ASP A 219 22.49 -16.33 -2.54
CA ASP A 219 22.75 -14.89 -2.47
C ASP A 219 23.74 -14.44 -3.55
N ASP A 220 24.72 -15.29 -3.90
CA ASP A 220 25.68 -15.02 -4.97
C ASP A 220 24.98 -14.96 -6.34
N GLU A 221 24.00 -15.85 -6.62
CA GLU A 221 23.21 -15.82 -7.85
C GLU A 221 22.33 -14.57 -7.90
N VAL A 222 21.70 -14.17 -6.79
CA VAL A 222 20.93 -12.93 -6.69
C VAL A 222 21.83 -11.73 -6.99
N SER A 223 22.98 -11.63 -6.34
CA SER A 223 23.92 -10.53 -6.51
C SER A 223 24.43 -10.43 -7.95
N ALA A 224 24.79 -11.55 -8.57
CA ALA A 224 25.26 -11.58 -9.96
C ALA A 224 24.21 -11.08 -10.95
N VAL A 225 22.91 -11.42 -10.75
CA VAL A 225 21.81 -10.92 -11.60
C VAL A 225 21.57 -9.43 -11.38
N VAL A 226 21.60 -8.96 -10.14
CA VAL A 226 21.44 -7.54 -9.81
C VAL A 226 22.55 -6.71 -10.42
N GLU A 227 23.81 -7.11 -10.25
CA GLU A 227 24.99 -6.44 -10.84
C GLU A 227 24.86 -6.39 -12.38
N PHE A 228 24.51 -7.49 -13.02
CA PHE A 228 24.30 -7.52 -14.47
C PHE A 228 23.23 -6.52 -14.92
N LEU A 229 22.10 -6.44 -14.20
CA LEU A 229 21.03 -5.50 -14.53
C LEU A 229 21.43 -4.04 -14.30
N ALA A 230 22.17 -3.76 -13.23
CA ALA A 230 22.68 -2.42 -12.93
C ALA A 230 23.70 -1.96 -13.99
N ASP A 231 24.62 -2.83 -14.38
CA ASP A 231 25.65 -2.54 -15.40
C ASP A 231 25.03 -2.30 -16.79
N LYS A 232 23.98 -3.04 -17.13
CA LYS A 232 23.27 -2.87 -18.41
C LYS A 232 22.35 -1.65 -18.44
N ASN A 233 22.00 -1.11 -17.29
CA ASN A 233 21.12 0.06 -17.16
C ASN A 233 21.78 1.13 -16.29
N PRO A 234 22.92 1.72 -16.72
CA PRO A 234 23.60 2.76 -15.94
C PRO A 234 22.70 3.99 -15.81
N GLY A 235 22.55 4.51 -14.61
CA GLY A 235 21.78 5.73 -14.33
C GLY A 235 20.27 5.46 -14.18
N VAL A 236 19.88 4.34 -13.58
CA VAL A 236 18.49 4.11 -13.16
C VAL A 236 17.99 5.33 -12.36
N GLN A 237 17.00 6.02 -12.90
CA GLN A 237 16.35 7.12 -12.22
C GLN A 237 15.11 6.58 -11.51
N TYR A 238 15.11 6.69 -10.20
CA TYR A 238 13.93 6.46 -9.41
C TYR A 238 12.88 7.55 -9.62
N ASN A 239 11.62 7.23 -9.45
CA ASN A 239 10.56 8.22 -9.58
C ASN A 239 10.56 9.14 -8.34
N GLN A 240 11.12 10.35 -8.51
CA GLN A 240 11.23 11.34 -7.44
C GLN A 240 9.87 11.77 -6.90
N GLN A 241 8.82 11.80 -7.71
CA GLN A 241 7.48 12.17 -7.26
C GLN A 241 6.91 11.11 -6.30
N ILE A 242 7.07 9.82 -6.64
CA ILE A 242 6.67 8.72 -5.77
C ILE A 242 7.49 8.76 -4.47
N GLU A 243 8.79 8.95 -4.58
CA GLU A 243 9.67 9.00 -3.41
C GLU A 243 9.31 10.17 -2.48
N GLN A 244 8.98 11.34 -3.00
CA GLN A 244 8.51 12.47 -2.22
C GLN A 244 7.17 12.18 -1.53
N GLN A 245 6.22 11.58 -2.22
CA GLN A 245 4.92 11.20 -1.65
C GLN A 245 5.06 10.15 -0.55
N VAL A 246 5.92 9.16 -0.75
CA VAL A 246 6.23 8.13 0.25
C VAL A 246 6.95 8.71 1.47
N ASN A 247 7.80 9.72 1.28
CA ASN A 247 8.56 10.37 2.34
C ASN A 247 7.76 11.46 3.07
N SER A 248 6.66 11.93 2.50
CA SER A 248 5.77 12.89 3.19
C SER A 248 5.14 12.22 4.41
N PRO A 249 5.02 12.91 5.54
CA PRO A 249 4.30 12.36 6.68
C PRO A 249 2.90 11.97 6.19
N VAL A 250 2.49 10.73 6.48
CA VAL A 250 1.15 10.24 6.17
C VAL A 250 0.16 11.08 6.99
N THR A 251 -0.29 12.17 6.40
CA THR A 251 -1.52 12.81 6.86
C THR A 251 -2.63 11.87 6.42
N THR A 252 -3.18 11.15 7.37
CA THR A 252 -4.29 10.22 7.19
C THR A 252 -5.45 10.95 6.51
N GLY A 253 -5.58 10.77 5.21
CA GLY A 253 -6.74 11.21 4.43
C GLY A 253 -6.39 12.02 3.20
N MET A 254 -6.68 11.46 2.04
CA MET A 254 -6.88 12.07 0.72
C MET A 254 -6.19 13.43 0.48
N SER A 255 -5.41 13.47 -0.61
CA SER A 255 -4.83 14.67 -1.25
C SER A 255 -5.20 16.00 -0.58
N GLY A 256 -4.21 16.66 0.01
CA GLY A 256 -4.36 18.05 0.41
C GLY A 256 -4.73 18.87 -0.82
N ASP A 257 -5.91 19.34 -0.85
CA ASP A 257 -6.50 20.53 -1.42
C ASP A 257 -8.02 20.41 -1.64
N GLU A 258 -8.63 19.24 -1.48
CA GLU A 258 -10.10 19.17 -1.44
C GLU A 258 -10.57 19.27 0.00
N ARG A 259 -11.15 20.43 0.31
CA ARG A 259 -11.92 20.64 1.54
C ARG A 259 -13.02 19.58 1.63
N ASP A 260 -13.23 19.05 2.84
CA ASP A 260 -14.36 18.14 3.05
C ASP A 260 -15.66 18.84 2.60
N ILE A 261 -16.56 18.11 1.94
CA ILE A 261 -17.83 18.63 1.47
C ILE A 261 -18.65 19.32 2.57
N HIS A 262 -18.41 18.97 3.84
CA HIS A 262 -19.03 19.58 5.00
C HIS A 262 -18.24 20.75 5.61
N PHE A 263 -17.10 21.15 5.01
CA PHE A 263 -16.22 22.19 5.56
C PHE A 263 -16.98 23.51 5.78
N GLU A 264 -17.68 23.99 4.75
CA GLU A 264 -18.43 25.24 4.79
C GLU A 264 -19.56 25.20 5.83
N GLU A 265 -20.38 24.12 5.78
CA GLU A 265 -21.48 23.95 6.73
C GLU A 265 -20.97 23.77 8.17
N ALA A 266 -19.84 23.07 8.35
CA ALA A 266 -19.23 22.87 9.65
C ALA A 266 -18.66 24.17 10.22
N GLY A 267 -18.04 25.01 9.39
CA GLY A 267 -17.56 26.34 9.80
C GLY A 267 -18.69 27.24 10.25
N LYS A 268 -19.76 27.36 9.45
CA LYS A 268 -20.96 28.13 9.80
C LYS A 268 -21.58 27.62 11.10
N PHE A 269 -21.73 26.32 11.27
CA PHE A 269 -22.30 25.70 12.46
C PHE A 269 -21.48 25.97 13.74
N ILE A 270 -20.14 25.84 13.64
CA ILE A 270 -19.24 26.09 14.76
C ILE A 270 -19.28 27.57 15.19
N ILE A 271 -19.27 28.50 14.25
CA ILE A 271 -19.33 29.93 14.50
C ILE A 271 -20.66 30.27 15.13
N GLU A 272 -21.78 29.76 14.60
CA GLU A 272 -23.13 29.99 15.16
C GLU A 272 -23.28 29.50 16.62
N LYS A 273 -22.66 28.34 16.91
CA LYS A 273 -22.73 27.73 18.26
C LYS A 273 -21.66 28.24 19.22
N GLU A 274 -20.71 29.06 18.76
CA GLU A 274 -19.55 29.53 19.52
C GLU A 274 -18.79 28.43 20.26
N LYS A 275 -18.87 27.22 19.74
CA LYS A 275 -18.26 26.01 20.30
C LYS A 275 -17.73 25.08 19.20
N ALA A 276 -16.45 24.72 19.30
CA ALA A 276 -15.79 23.82 18.34
C ALA A 276 -15.38 22.53 19.04
N SER A 277 -16.14 21.45 18.82
CA SER A 277 -15.77 20.12 19.30
C SER A 277 -16.05 19.04 18.25
N VAL A 278 -15.15 18.05 18.17
CA VAL A 278 -15.28 16.91 17.24
C VAL A 278 -16.62 16.19 17.44
N GLY A 279 -17.04 15.97 18.70
CA GLY A 279 -18.30 15.30 19.00
C GLY A 279 -19.56 16.06 18.56
N MET A 280 -19.48 17.38 18.37
CA MET A 280 -20.59 18.16 17.79
C MET A 280 -20.71 17.90 16.29
N LEU A 281 -19.60 17.90 15.56
CA LEU A 281 -19.56 17.61 14.13
C LEU A 281 -20.01 16.18 13.84
N GLN A 282 -19.59 15.20 14.65
CA GLN A 282 -20.04 13.82 14.52
C GLN A 282 -21.57 13.70 14.58
N ARG A 283 -22.19 14.38 15.54
CA ARG A 283 -23.65 14.35 15.74
C ARG A 283 -24.40 15.11 14.66
N MET A 284 -23.90 16.26 14.25
CA MET A 284 -24.55 17.13 13.26
C MET A 284 -24.55 16.47 11.89
N PHE A 285 -23.38 15.96 11.43
CA PHE A 285 -23.19 15.41 10.08
C PHE A 285 -23.33 13.89 10.02
N LYS A 286 -23.56 13.21 11.17
CA LYS A 286 -23.63 11.73 11.28
C LYS A 286 -22.38 11.05 10.71
N ILE A 287 -21.21 11.59 10.95
CA ILE A 287 -19.91 11.14 10.47
C ILE A 287 -19.08 10.49 11.59
N GLY A 288 -18.10 9.65 11.19
CA GLY A 288 -17.17 9.03 12.14
C GLY A 288 -16.20 10.03 12.77
N PHE A 289 -15.59 9.64 13.91
CA PHE A 289 -14.66 10.49 14.67
C PHE A 289 -13.52 11.05 13.80
N ASN A 290 -12.86 10.21 13.00
CA ASN A 290 -11.71 10.59 12.18
C ASN A 290 -12.08 11.67 11.14
N ARG A 291 -13.25 11.55 10.50
CA ARG A 291 -13.71 12.57 9.55
C ARG A 291 -14.08 13.89 10.23
N ALA A 292 -14.73 13.81 11.38
CA ALA A 292 -15.06 15.01 12.18
C ALA A 292 -13.81 15.70 12.71
N ALA A 293 -12.79 14.96 13.15
CA ALA A 293 -11.50 15.50 13.58
C ALA A 293 -10.80 16.21 12.40
N ARG A 294 -10.76 15.62 11.22
CA ARG A 294 -10.17 16.21 10.01
C ARG A 294 -10.86 17.53 9.63
N ILE A 295 -12.20 17.59 9.63
CA ILE A 295 -12.92 18.84 9.36
C ILE A 295 -12.54 19.89 10.38
N MET A 296 -12.37 19.52 11.65
CA MET A 296 -11.93 20.42 12.71
C MET A 296 -10.51 20.94 12.48
N ASP A 297 -9.61 20.09 11.96
CA ASP A 297 -8.23 20.48 11.63
C ASP A 297 -8.21 21.40 10.40
N GLN A 298 -8.98 21.11 9.35
CA GLN A 298 -9.16 22.03 8.21
C GLN A 298 -9.69 23.40 8.63
N LEU A 299 -10.61 23.44 9.58
CA LEU A 299 -11.12 24.71 10.13
C LEU A 299 -10.07 25.45 10.99
N CYS A 300 -9.16 24.70 11.62
CA CYS A 300 -8.03 25.29 12.33
C CYS A 300 -6.99 25.88 11.35
N ASP A 301 -6.65 25.16 10.30
CA ASP A 301 -5.72 25.60 9.26
C ASP A 301 -6.26 26.85 8.52
N ALA A 302 -7.57 26.92 8.34
CA ALA A 302 -8.26 28.10 7.80
C ALA A 302 -8.37 29.26 8.82
N GLY A 303 -7.95 29.09 10.08
CA GLY A 303 -8.03 30.11 11.11
C GLY A 303 -9.43 30.31 11.70
N VAL A 304 -10.38 29.47 11.38
CA VAL A 304 -11.76 29.55 11.91
C VAL A 304 -11.81 29.19 13.39
N VAL A 305 -11.00 28.20 13.79
CA VAL A 305 -10.88 27.75 15.18
C VAL A 305 -9.42 27.72 15.63
N GLY A 306 -9.18 27.81 16.92
CA GLY A 306 -7.85 27.70 17.51
C GLY A 306 -7.33 26.26 17.59
N PRO A 307 -6.04 26.09 17.97
CA PRO A 307 -5.43 24.79 18.16
C PRO A 307 -6.11 23.98 19.28
N GLU A 308 -5.81 22.68 19.32
CA GLU A 308 -6.33 21.79 20.35
C GLU A 308 -5.76 22.11 21.73
N GLU A 309 -6.63 22.33 22.72
CA GLU A 309 -6.27 22.56 24.13
C GLU A 309 -6.73 21.38 25.00
N GLY A 310 -6.25 20.19 24.72
CA GLY A 310 -6.63 18.96 25.43
C GLY A 310 -8.10 18.57 25.20
N THR A 311 -8.84 18.22 26.24
CA THR A 311 -10.24 17.77 26.12
C THR A 311 -11.28 18.89 26.02
N LYS A 312 -10.87 20.14 26.03
CA LYS A 312 -11.78 21.27 25.93
C LYS A 312 -12.16 21.59 24.48
N PRO A 313 -13.38 22.13 24.24
CA PRO A 313 -13.72 22.64 22.91
C PRO A 313 -12.71 23.71 22.45
N ARG A 314 -12.31 23.68 21.17
CA ARG A 314 -11.43 24.71 20.59
C ARG A 314 -12.13 26.07 20.58
N LYS A 315 -11.38 27.14 20.68
CA LYS A 315 -11.92 28.51 20.60
C LYS A 315 -12.29 28.85 19.17
N VAL A 316 -13.41 29.51 18.97
CA VAL A 316 -13.79 30.09 17.69
C VAL A 316 -13.05 31.43 17.53
N LEU A 317 -12.36 31.63 16.42
CA LEU A 317 -11.49 32.77 16.15
C LEU A 317 -12.04 33.72 15.08
N MET A 318 -12.91 33.24 14.18
CA MET A 318 -13.52 34.04 13.12
C MET A 318 -15.00 34.33 13.40
N SER A 319 -15.46 35.51 12.99
CA SER A 319 -16.87 35.86 12.89
C SER A 319 -17.48 35.22 11.59
N MET A 320 -18.82 35.22 11.53
CA MET A 320 -19.53 34.73 10.34
C MET A 320 -19.20 35.55 9.08
N GLU A 321 -19.02 36.87 9.24
CA GLU A 321 -18.69 37.77 8.14
C GLU A 321 -17.25 37.52 7.60
N GLU A 322 -16.30 37.34 8.52
CA GLU A 322 -14.91 36.99 8.15
C GLU A 322 -14.84 35.63 7.46
N PHE A 323 -15.63 34.65 7.91
CA PHE A 323 -15.65 33.32 7.29
C PHE A 323 -16.29 33.37 5.91
N GLN A 324 -17.35 34.14 5.68
CA GLN A 324 -17.93 34.35 4.36
C GLN A 324 -16.94 35.01 3.39
N ASN A 325 -16.26 36.05 3.82
CA ASN A 325 -15.21 36.69 3.03
C ASN A 325 -14.04 35.73 2.70
N TYR A 326 -13.70 34.84 3.63
CA TYR A 326 -12.68 33.82 3.39
C TYR A 326 -13.13 32.81 2.32
N LEU A 327 -14.40 32.43 2.27
CA LEU A 327 -14.94 31.52 1.26
C LEU A 327 -15.04 32.14 -0.14
N GLU A 328 -15.31 33.46 -0.22
CA GLU A 328 -15.43 34.20 -1.49
C GLU A 328 -14.07 34.55 -2.14
N ASN A 329 -12.98 34.57 -1.34
CA ASN A 329 -11.65 34.94 -1.81
C ASN A 329 -10.74 33.72 -2.15
N GLN A 330 -11.33 32.54 -2.27
CA GLN A 330 -10.68 31.32 -2.73
C GLN A 330 -11.37 30.74 -3.95
#